data_24c2872f0a0796ccf4272e128f73de67
#
_entry.id   24c2872f0a0796ccf4272e128f73de67
#
_cell.length_a   1.000
_cell.length_b   1.000
_cell.length_c   1.000
_cell.angle_alpha   90.00
_cell.angle_beta   90.00
_cell.angle_gamma   90.00
#
_symmetry.space_group_name_H-M   'P 1'
#
loop_
_entity.id
_entity.type
_entity.pdbx_description
1 polymer ?
#
loop_
_entity_poly.entity_id
_entity_poly.type
_entity_poly.pdbx_seq_one_letter_code
_entity_poly.pdbx_strand_id
1 'polypeptide(L)'
;MLRELKNIRKAHGVSQVEAADRFGVPLSTYRNWEQCKNMPRDSSAIKEMAEYFCVSLEALLGYDIAESRSSLVDQDIFMFGYVPLVDEMLAGEPVQSQRVDESMPVPSEVLSRHPHAFLLRVTGNSVNRKIPKGYYALVDPDEREISERGLYAICVSGVGVTIRHVKKLDNGYELAPESYDPTCLSIVLDYNDPTDAKKGVTVVGRVVYAVMPFDYEV
;
A
#
# COMPACT_ATOMS: atom_id res chain seq x y z
N MET A 1 -29.36 18.35 10.19
CA MET A 1 -30.03 19.41 9.41
C MET A 1 -29.49 19.36 8.00
N LEU A 2 -30.33 19.57 6.97
CA LEU A 2 -29.92 19.48 5.55
C LEU A 2 -29.26 20.81 5.10
N ARG A 3 -28.09 21.10 5.64
CA ARG A 3 -27.42 22.41 5.46
C ARG A 3 -27.05 22.71 4.02
N GLU A 4 -26.69 21.67 3.26
CA GLU A 4 -26.21 21.82 1.88
C GLU A 4 -27.28 21.57 0.80
N LEU A 5 -28.48 21.14 1.19
CA LEU A 5 -29.57 20.80 0.24
C LEU A 5 -29.80 21.91 -0.78
N LYS A 6 -29.86 23.17 -0.34
CA LYS A 6 -30.09 24.34 -1.21
C LYS A 6 -28.95 24.54 -2.22
N ASN A 7 -27.70 24.38 -1.78
CA ASN A 7 -26.50 24.55 -2.62
C ASN A 7 -26.40 23.42 -3.64
N ILE A 8 -26.63 22.19 -3.21
CA ILE A 8 -26.62 20.98 -4.04
C ILE A 8 -27.71 21.10 -5.13
N ARG A 9 -28.96 21.42 -4.77
CA ARG A 9 -30.01 21.59 -5.75
C ARG A 9 -29.67 22.66 -6.80
N LYS A 10 -29.13 23.81 -6.37
CA LYS A 10 -28.72 24.89 -7.29
C LYS A 10 -27.61 24.47 -8.23
N ALA A 11 -26.64 23.71 -7.72
CA ALA A 11 -25.53 23.18 -8.53
C ALA A 11 -26.02 22.23 -9.62
N HIS A 12 -27.13 21.52 -9.37
CA HIS A 12 -27.80 20.65 -10.36
C HIS A 12 -28.81 21.38 -11.25
N GLY A 13 -28.95 22.69 -11.10
CA GLY A 13 -29.86 23.50 -11.93
C GLY A 13 -31.37 23.24 -11.72
N VAL A 14 -31.73 22.52 -10.64
CA VAL A 14 -33.12 22.12 -10.35
C VAL A 14 -33.84 23.25 -9.60
N SER A 15 -35.07 23.54 -9.97
CA SER A 15 -35.91 24.50 -9.24
C SER A 15 -36.48 23.90 -7.96
N GLN A 16 -36.91 24.75 -7.00
CA GLN A 16 -37.58 24.28 -5.77
C GLN A 16 -38.88 23.54 -6.04
N VAL A 17 -39.59 23.92 -7.09
CA VAL A 17 -40.88 23.31 -7.50
C VAL A 17 -40.59 21.89 -8.01
N GLU A 18 -39.69 21.77 -8.96
CA GLU A 18 -39.30 20.47 -9.51
C GLU A 18 -38.79 19.50 -8.43
N ALA A 19 -37.97 20.00 -7.50
CA ALA A 19 -37.48 19.17 -6.39
C ALA A 19 -38.62 18.74 -5.45
N ALA A 20 -39.53 19.64 -5.12
CA ALA A 20 -40.71 19.32 -4.31
C ALA A 20 -41.61 18.26 -4.96
N ASP A 21 -41.87 18.41 -6.25
CA ASP A 21 -42.65 17.45 -7.04
C ASP A 21 -41.93 16.09 -7.13
N ARG A 22 -40.62 16.09 -7.35
CA ARG A 22 -39.81 14.88 -7.44
C ARG A 22 -39.84 14.04 -6.16
N PHE A 23 -39.84 14.69 -5.00
CA PHE A 23 -39.91 14.04 -3.69
C PHE A 23 -41.33 13.91 -3.12
N GLY A 24 -42.34 14.22 -3.89
CA GLY A 24 -43.75 14.06 -3.51
C GLY A 24 -44.18 14.88 -2.29
N VAL A 25 -43.58 16.07 -2.09
CA VAL A 25 -43.86 16.91 -0.93
C VAL A 25 -44.35 18.29 -1.34
N PRO A 26 -45.19 18.96 -0.51
CA PRO A 26 -45.58 20.35 -0.76
C PRO A 26 -44.34 21.26 -0.84
N LEU A 27 -44.37 22.23 -1.74
CA LEU A 27 -43.31 23.23 -1.92
C LEU A 27 -42.91 23.93 -0.61
N SER A 28 -43.87 24.19 0.27
CA SER A 28 -43.64 24.77 1.60
C SER A 28 -42.79 23.86 2.50
N THR A 29 -43.03 22.55 2.42
CA THR A 29 -42.27 21.53 3.16
C THR A 29 -40.83 21.47 2.66
N TYR A 30 -40.65 21.42 1.33
CA TYR A 30 -39.31 21.40 0.73
C TYR A 30 -38.50 22.67 1.09
N ARG A 31 -39.14 23.85 1.02
CA ARG A 31 -38.55 25.14 1.45
C ARG A 31 -38.11 25.13 2.90
N ASN A 32 -38.90 24.53 3.79
CA ASN A 32 -38.56 24.42 5.20
C ASN A 32 -37.34 23.51 5.42
N TRP A 33 -37.18 22.47 4.60
CA TRP A 33 -35.99 21.61 4.61
C TRP A 33 -34.73 22.39 4.19
N GLU A 34 -34.80 23.16 3.10
CA GLU A 34 -33.68 24.01 2.67
C GLU A 34 -33.32 25.13 3.65
N GLN A 35 -34.30 25.59 4.42
CA GLN A 35 -34.11 26.61 5.47
C GLN A 35 -33.69 26.01 6.82
N CYS A 36 -33.48 24.70 6.89
CA CYS A 36 -33.16 23.98 8.11
C CYS A 36 -34.16 24.17 9.25
N LYS A 37 -35.43 24.50 8.94
CA LYS A 37 -36.50 24.68 9.95
C LYS A 37 -37.01 23.34 10.47
N ASN A 38 -37.07 22.35 9.60
CA ASN A 38 -37.39 20.97 9.96
C ASN A 38 -36.64 20.01 9.07
N MET A 39 -36.73 18.69 9.37
CA MET A 39 -36.17 17.62 8.58
C MET A 39 -37.25 16.65 8.14
N PRO A 40 -37.04 15.90 7.05
CA PRO A 40 -37.86 14.75 6.74
C PRO A 40 -38.00 13.85 7.96
N ARG A 41 -39.22 13.37 8.24
CA ARG A 41 -39.46 12.44 9.37
C ARG A 41 -38.95 11.04 9.05
N ASP A 42 -38.88 10.72 7.77
CA ASP A 42 -38.41 9.43 7.29
C ASP A 42 -36.97 9.56 6.75
N SER A 43 -36.11 8.69 7.26
CA SER A 43 -34.71 8.61 6.80
C SER A 43 -34.59 8.13 5.34
N SER A 44 -35.62 7.46 4.81
CA SER A 44 -35.65 7.03 3.40
C SER A 44 -35.69 8.22 2.44
N ALA A 45 -36.41 9.29 2.81
CA ALA A 45 -36.48 10.51 2.02
C ALA A 45 -35.14 11.22 1.89
N ILE A 46 -34.28 11.15 2.95
CA ILE A 46 -32.94 11.74 2.91
C ILE A 46 -32.02 10.92 2.01
N LYS A 47 -32.15 9.58 2.02
CA LYS A 47 -31.41 8.69 1.11
C LYS A 47 -31.81 8.94 -0.34
N GLU A 48 -33.11 9.03 -0.61
CA GLU A 48 -33.61 9.31 -1.96
C GLU A 48 -33.11 10.66 -2.51
N MET A 49 -32.99 11.68 -1.65
CA MET A 49 -32.40 12.97 -2.03
C MET A 49 -30.91 12.84 -2.34
N ALA A 50 -30.15 12.10 -1.55
CA ALA A 50 -28.74 11.86 -1.77
C ALA A 50 -28.49 11.12 -3.09
N GLU A 51 -29.28 10.08 -3.37
CA GLU A 51 -29.24 9.32 -4.62
C GLU A 51 -29.62 10.19 -5.83
N TYR A 52 -30.69 10.97 -5.73
CA TYR A 52 -31.15 11.84 -6.83
C TYR A 52 -30.10 12.88 -7.21
N PHE A 53 -29.46 13.50 -6.22
CA PHE A 53 -28.41 14.48 -6.44
C PHE A 53 -27.02 13.87 -6.59
N CYS A 54 -26.88 12.54 -6.63
CA CYS A 54 -25.61 11.84 -6.75
C CYS A 54 -24.54 12.34 -5.72
N VAL A 55 -24.96 12.61 -4.49
CA VAL A 55 -24.11 13.07 -3.41
C VAL A 55 -24.13 12.09 -2.23
N SER A 56 -23.11 12.13 -1.38
CA SER A 56 -23.15 11.34 -0.14
C SER A 56 -24.15 11.92 0.88
N LEU A 57 -24.58 11.08 1.80
CA LEU A 57 -25.50 11.48 2.87
C LEU A 57 -24.88 12.58 3.75
N GLU A 58 -23.59 12.47 4.01
CA GLU A 58 -22.79 13.41 4.78
C GLU A 58 -22.74 14.77 4.09
N ALA A 59 -22.52 14.80 2.78
CA ALA A 59 -22.52 16.04 1.99
C ALA A 59 -23.87 16.73 2.05
N LEU A 60 -24.99 15.99 1.96
CA LEU A 60 -26.34 16.53 2.05
C LEU A 60 -26.64 17.11 3.44
N LEU A 61 -26.11 16.49 4.50
CA LEU A 61 -26.26 16.95 5.87
C LEU A 61 -25.34 18.13 6.21
N GLY A 62 -24.42 18.49 5.32
CA GLY A 62 -23.45 19.57 5.51
C GLY A 62 -22.35 19.21 6.51
N TYR A 63 -22.03 17.93 6.59
CA TYR A 63 -20.75 17.51 7.18
C TYR A 63 -19.69 17.74 6.10
N ASP A 64 -18.84 18.72 6.31
CA ASP A 64 -17.73 18.97 5.42
C ASP A 64 -16.78 17.77 5.50
N ILE A 65 -16.73 16.98 4.43
CA ILE A 65 -15.84 15.82 4.33
C ILE A 65 -14.37 16.27 4.48
N ALA A 66 -14.07 17.52 4.15
CA ALA A 66 -12.75 18.11 4.36
C ALA A 66 -12.46 18.37 5.86
N GLU A 67 -13.43 18.91 6.64
CA GLU A 67 -13.27 19.11 8.08
C GLU A 67 -13.41 17.78 8.85
N SER A 68 -14.32 16.90 8.43
CA SER A 68 -14.41 15.55 8.98
C SER A 68 -13.20 14.69 8.66
N ARG A 69 -12.55 14.90 7.51
CA ARG A 69 -11.25 14.29 7.22
C ARG A 69 -10.14 14.84 8.10
N SER A 70 -10.15 16.15 8.43
CA SER A 70 -9.13 16.70 9.34
C SER A 70 -9.32 16.27 10.80
N SER A 71 -10.55 16.00 11.24
CA SER A 71 -10.84 15.46 12.58
C SER A 71 -10.81 13.91 12.65
N LEU A 72 -10.91 13.22 11.49
CA LEU A 72 -10.73 11.77 11.37
C LEU A 72 -9.31 11.39 10.95
N VAL A 73 -8.47 12.34 10.56
CA VAL A 73 -7.04 12.14 10.24
C VAL A 73 -6.21 11.89 11.52
N ASP A 74 -6.76 12.16 12.71
CA ASP A 74 -6.19 11.69 13.98
C ASP A 74 -6.65 10.27 14.39
N GLN A 75 -7.51 9.62 13.62
CA GLN A 75 -7.70 8.18 13.66
C GLN A 75 -7.07 7.62 12.39
N ASP A 76 -5.88 7.05 12.54
CA ASP A 76 -5.14 6.28 11.55
C ASP A 76 -6.07 5.33 10.77
N ILE A 77 -6.75 5.84 9.75
CA ILE A 77 -7.32 4.97 8.71
C ILE A 77 -6.10 4.45 7.98
N PHE A 78 -5.63 3.26 8.39
CA PHE A 78 -4.61 2.53 7.69
C PHE A 78 -5.10 2.29 6.26
N MET A 79 -4.74 3.20 5.37
CA MET A 79 -4.95 2.98 3.95
C MET A 79 -3.90 1.98 3.49
N PHE A 80 -4.35 0.94 2.81
CA PHE A 80 -3.49 -0.07 2.21
C PHE A 80 -3.48 0.11 0.71
N GLY A 81 -2.30 0.00 0.12
CA GLY A 81 -2.13 -0.24 -1.30
C GLY A 81 -1.79 -1.70 -1.55
N TYR A 82 -2.02 -2.19 -2.77
CA TYR A 82 -1.70 -3.56 -3.14
C TYR A 82 -0.39 -3.59 -3.92
N VAL A 83 0.51 -4.49 -3.52
CA VAL A 83 1.86 -4.63 -4.06
C VAL A 83 2.00 -6.00 -4.69
N PRO A 84 2.54 -6.10 -5.92
CA PRO A 84 2.74 -7.37 -6.59
C PRO A 84 3.75 -8.25 -5.85
N LEU A 85 3.44 -9.55 -5.79
CA LEU A 85 4.33 -10.57 -5.28
C LEU A 85 5.25 -11.07 -6.39
N VAL A 86 6.50 -11.31 -6.06
CA VAL A 86 7.49 -11.97 -6.92
C VAL A 86 7.98 -13.21 -6.18
N ASP A 87 7.63 -14.39 -6.66
CA ASP A 87 7.98 -15.65 -5.98
C ASP A 87 9.41 -16.08 -6.27
N GLU A 88 9.85 -15.97 -7.52
CA GLU A 88 11.21 -16.32 -7.96
C GLU A 88 11.79 -15.20 -8.82
N MET A 89 13.06 -14.93 -8.63
CA MET A 89 13.82 -14.02 -9.47
C MET A 89 14.96 -14.77 -10.13
N LEU A 90 15.01 -14.75 -11.45
CA LEU A 90 16.13 -15.26 -12.21
C LEU A 90 17.19 -14.18 -12.41
N ALA A 91 18.46 -14.58 -12.33
CA ALA A 91 19.57 -13.67 -12.52
C ALA A 91 19.57 -13.07 -13.93
N GLY A 92 19.50 -11.74 -14.01
CA GLY A 92 19.57 -11.01 -15.28
C GLY A 92 18.24 -10.65 -15.92
N GLU A 93 17.10 -11.10 -15.36
CA GLU A 93 15.79 -10.69 -15.85
C GLU A 93 15.23 -9.46 -15.09
N PRO A 94 14.50 -8.56 -15.76
CA PRO A 94 13.83 -7.46 -15.10
C PRO A 94 12.76 -7.96 -14.13
N VAL A 95 12.65 -7.36 -12.93
CA VAL A 95 11.63 -7.68 -11.92
C VAL A 95 10.20 -7.68 -12.51
N GLN A 96 9.96 -6.84 -13.50
CA GLN A 96 8.65 -6.67 -14.14
C GLN A 96 8.17 -7.88 -14.95
N SER A 97 9.06 -8.75 -15.39
CA SER A 97 8.72 -9.96 -16.16
C SER A 97 8.37 -11.18 -15.30
N GLN A 98 8.56 -11.09 -14.00
CA GLN A 98 8.45 -12.22 -13.05
C GLN A 98 7.30 -12.06 -12.04
N ARG A 99 6.29 -11.25 -12.38
CA ARG A 99 5.13 -11.02 -11.52
C ARG A 99 4.25 -12.26 -11.43
N VAL A 100 3.94 -12.65 -10.22
CA VAL A 100 2.81 -13.53 -9.92
C VAL A 100 1.54 -12.68 -9.90
N ASP A 101 0.41 -13.22 -10.31
CA ASP A 101 -0.90 -12.52 -10.31
C ASP A 101 -1.42 -12.26 -8.87
N GLU A 102 -0.61 -12.54 -7.85
CA GLU A 102 -0.91 -12.28 -6.46
C GLU A 102 -0.39 -10.91 -6.02
N SER A 103 -1.19 -10.22 -5.22
CA SER A 103 -0.83 -8.96 -4.59
C SER A 103 -1.23 -8.96 -3.12
N MET A 104 -0.46 -8.27 -2.28
CA MET A 104 -0.72 -8.19 -0.85
C MET A 104 -0.86 -6.74 -0.39
N PRO A 105 -1.68 -6.50 0.66
CA PRO A 105 -1.86 -5.17 1.21
C PRO A 105 -0.61 -4.73 2.00
N VAL A 106 -0.15 -3.51 1.71
CA VAL A 106 0.94 -2.82 2.40
C VAL A 106 0.45 -1.43 2.81
N PRO A 107 0.80 -0.90 3.99
CA PRO A 107 0.38 0.43 4.41
C PRO A 107 0.76 1.49 3.38
N SER A 108 -0.20 2.35 3.02
CA SER A 108 -0.01 3.39 1.99
C SER A 108 1.09 4.38 2.35
N GLU A 109 1.34 4.61 3.64
CA GLU A 109 2.46 5.44 4.10
C GLU A 109 3.82 4.86 3.68
N VAL A 110 3.98 3.54 3.74
CA VAL A 110 5.20 2.87 3.28
C VAL A 110 5.32 3.00 1.76
N LEU A 111 4.22 2.77 1.03
CA LEU A 111 4.22 2.85 -0.44
C LEU A 111 4.43 4.26 -0.97
N SER A 112 4.00 5.30 -0.25
CA SER A 112 4.25 6.68 -0.65
C SER A 112 5.75 7.03 -0.67
N ARG A 113 6.55 6.35 0.18
CA ARG A 113 8.01 6.50 0.21
C ARG A 113 8.72 5.56 -0.78
N HIS A 114 8.08 4.44 -1.13
CA HIS A 114 8.66 3.37 -1.94
C HIS A 114 7.67 2.95 -3.05
N PRO A 115 7.39 3.83 -4.03
CA PRO A 115 6.31 3.63 -5.00
C PRO A 115 6.54 2.48 -5.98
N HIS A 116 7.79 2.09 -6.20
CA HIS A 116 8.17 1.00 -7.12
C HIS A 116 8.49 -0.31 -6.40
N ALA A 117 8.27 -0.36 -5.07
CA ALA A 117 8.58 -1.55 -4.29
C ALA A 117 7.71 -2.75 -4.69
N PHE A 118 8.27 -3.93 -4.54
CA PHE A 118 7.60 -5.20 -4.77
C PHE A 118 7.84 -6.15 -3.59
N LEU A 119 7.00 -7.17 -3.45
CA LEU A 119 7.13 -8.18 -2.40
C LEU A 119 7.90 -9.38 -2.92
N LEU A 120 8.87 -9.82 -2.13
CA LEU A 120 9.66 -11.03 -2.35
C LEU A 120 9.42 -12.01 -1.21
N ARG A 121 9.07 -13.25 -1.54
CA ARG A 121 8.87 -14.31 -0.55
C ARG A 121 10.19 -14.74 0.07
N VAL A 122 10.24 -14.78 1.40
CA VAL A 122 11.41 -15.25 2.14
C VAL A 122 11.37 -16.78 2.26
N THR A 123 12.16 -17.46 1.43
CA THR A 123 12.18 -18.92 1.36
C THR A 123 13.28 -19.57 2.21
N GLY A 124 14.29 -18.78 2.61
CA GLY A 124 15.44 -19.26 3.38
C GLY A 124 15.51 -18.76 4.82
N ASN A 125 16.54 -19.19 5.54
CA ASN A 125 16.79 -18.80 6.93
C ASN A 125 17.83 -17.67 7.06
N SER A 126 18.31 -17.10 5.96
CA SER A 126 19.41 -16.12 5.97
C SER A 126 19.13 -14.84 6.76
N VAL A 127 17.84 -14.51 6.99
CA VAL A 127 17.41 -13.30 7.71
C VAL A 127 16.35 -13.56 8.77
N ASN A 128 16.25 -14.78 9.28
CA ASN A 128 15.18 -15.20 10.19
C ASN A 128 15.19 -14.50 11.56
N ARG A 129 16.24 -13.74 11.89
CA ARG A 129 16.25 -12.81 13.04
C ARG A 129 15.36 -11.60 12.82
N LYS A 130 15.18 -11.14 11.58
CA LYS A 130 14.40 -9.98 11.19
C LYS A 130 13.12 -10.36 10.50
N ILE A 131 13.20 -11.29 9.53
CA ILE A 131 12.08 -11.70 8.68
C ILE A 131 12.07 -13.23 8.66
N PRO A 132 11.09 -13.86 9.33
CA PRO A 132 10.96 -15.33 9.34
C PRO A 132 10.71 -15.90 7.94
N LYS A 133 11.09 -17.16 7.75
CA LYS A 133 10.77 -17.91 6.54
C LYS A 133 9.23 -17.96 6.34
N GLY A 134 8.78 -17.78 5.11
CA GLY A 134 7.37 -17.71 4.75
C GLY A 134 6.78 -16.31 4.76
N TYR A 135 7.44 -15.31 5.36
CA TYR A 135 7.07 -13.91 5.30
C TYR A 135 7.48 -13.30 3.97
N TYR A 136 7.02 -12.08 3.72
CA TYR A 136 7.33 -11.32 2.52
C TYR A 136 8.16 -10.09 2.86
N ALA A 137 9.26 -9.89 2.15
CA ALA A 137 10.09 -8.71 2.24
C ALA A 137 9.66 -7.71 1.17
N LEU A 138 9.35 -6.47 1.56
CA LEU A 138 9.13 -5.38 0.62
C LEU A 138 10.49 -4.84 0.19
N VAL A 139 10.77 -4.95 -1.09
CA VAL A 139 12.05 -4.58 -1.71
C VAL A 139 11.85 -3.35 -2.56
N ASP A 140 12.61 -2.29 -2.28
CA ASP A 140 12.65 -1.10 -3.11
C ASP A 140 13.80 -1.18 -4.13
N PRO A 141 13.48 -1.31 -5.43
CA PRO A 141 14.49 -1.42 -6.47
C PRO A 141 15.21 -0.08 -6.78
N ASP A 142 14.70 1.03 -6.29
CA ASP A 142 15.33 2.34 -6.45
C ASP A 142 16.45 2.56 -5.41
N GLU A 143 16.40 1.88 -4.26
CA GLU A 143 17.40 1.93 -3.21
C GLU A 143 18.43 0.80 -3.38
N ARG A 144 19.47 1.02 -4.19
CA ARG A 144 20.55 0.04 -4.43
C ARG A 144 21.89 0.44 -3.79
N GLU A 145 21.97 1.62 -3.21
CA GLU A 145 23.16 2.07 -2.52
C GLU A 145 23.38 1.28 -1.23
N ILE A 146 24.54 0.64 -1.12
CA ILE A 146 24.86 -0.27 -0.02
C ILE A 146 25.21 0.55 1.22
N SER A 147 24.47 0.33 2.29
CA SER A 147 24.73 0.86 3.63
C SER A 147 25.05 -0.27 4.62
N GLU A 148 25.89 -0.02 5.63
CA GLU A 148 26.35 -1.03 6.59
C GLU A 148 25.22 -1.74 7.35
N ARG A 149 24.06 -1.08 7.54
CA ARG A 149 22.92 -1.61 8.30
C ARG A 149 21.75 -2.06 7.42
N GLY A 150 21.87 -1.92 6.11
CA GLY A 150 20.81 -2.29 5.17
C GLY A 150 20.72 -3.79 4.96
N LEU A 151 19.49 -4.29 4.83
CA LEU A 151 19.24 -5.61 4.26
C LEU A 151 18.91 -5.43 2.78
N TYR A 152 19.45 -6.27 1.92
CA TYR A 152 19.29 -6.18 0.48
C TYR A 152 18.86 -7.51 -0.11
N ALA A 153 17.93 -7.45 -1.04
CA ALA A 153 17.68 -8.55 -1.96
C ALA A 153 18.81 -8.56 -3.00
N ILE A 154 19.49 -9.68 -3.13
CA ILE A 154 20.69 -9.82 -3.96
C ILE A 154 20.53 -11.04 -4.82
N CYS A 155 20.79 -10.89 -6.10
CA CYS A 155 20.90 -12.00 -7.03
C CYS A 155 22.37 -12.36 -7.22
N VAL A 156 22.71 -13.63 -6.94
CA VAL A 156 24.06 -14.17 -7.13
C VAL A 156 24.00 -15.25 -8.21
N SER A 157 24.80 -15.10 -9.26
CA SER A 157 24.82 -16.07 -10.37
C SER A 157 25.12 -17.48 -9.86
N GLY A 158 24.25 -18.43 -10.20
CA GLY A 158 24.37 -19.84 -9.78
C GLY A 158 23.87 -20.15 -8.35
N VAL A 159 23.45 -19.12 -7.59
CA VAL A 159 22.88 -19.30 -6.24
C VAL A 159 21.41 -18.87 -6.20
N GLY A 160 21.02 -17.90 -7.04
CA GLY A 160 19.69 -17.31 -7.04
C GLY A 160 19.58 -16.07 -6.17
N VAL A 161 18.34 -15.74 -5.76
CA VAL A 161 18.06 -14.56 -4.92
C VAL A 161 18.16 -14.91 -3.45
N THR A 162 18.86 -14.06 -2.69
CA THR A 162 18.98 -14.14 -1.23
C THR A 162 18.83 -12.76 -0.61
N ILE A 163 18.39 -12.69 0.65
CA ILE A 163 18.34 -11.45 1.41
C ILE A 163 19.47 -11.50 2.46
N ARG A 164 20.36 -10.51 2.44
CA ARG A 164 21.52 -10.44 3.33
C ARG A 164 21.95 -8.99 3.57
N HIS A 165 22.78 -8.78 4.56
CA HIS A 165 23.63 -7.59 4.64
C HIS A 165 24.72 -7.68 3.58
N VAL A 166 25.01 -6.56 2.93
CA VAL A 166 26.06 -6.48 1.91
C VAL A 166 27.15 -5.56 2.42
N LYS A 167 28.36 -6.08 2.44
CA LYS A 167 29.56 -5.29 2.68
C LYS A 167 30.44 -5.33 1.44
N LYS A 168 30.80 -4.15 0.95
CA LYS A 168 31.74 -4.03 -0.16
C LYS A 168 33.14 -4.24 0.36
N LEU A 169 33.90 -5.12 -0.27
CA LEU A 169 35.32 -5.34 -0.05
C LEU A 169 36.15 -4.64 -1.15
N ASP A 170 37.46 -4.56 -0.98
CA ASP A 170 38.35 -3.95 -1.96
C ASP A 170 38.25 -4.61 -3.33
N ASN A 171 38.02 -5.92 -3.36
CA ASN A 171 37.87 -6.68 -4.60
C ASN A 171 36.74 -7.73 -4.50
N GLY A 172 35.53 -7.28 -4.11
CA GLY A 172 34.41 -8.21 -4.02
C GLY A 172 33.34 -7.80 -3.04
N TYR A 173 32.64 -8.79 -2.50
CA TYR A 173 31.54 -8.58 -1.57
C TYR A 173 31.54 -9.65 -0.47
N GLU A 174 31.18 -9.22 0.76
CA GLU A 174 30.76 -10.11 1.82
C GLU A 174 29.23 -9.98 1.99
N LEU A 175 28.53 -11.11 1.89
CA LEU A 175 27.09 -11.21 2.05
C LEU A 175 26.80 -11.90 3.38
N ALA A 176 26.61 -11.11 4.43
CA ALA A 176 26.45 -11.60 5.79
C ALA A 176 24.98 -11.93 6.10
N PRO A 177 24.66 -13.07 6.71
CA PRO A 177 23.30 -13.39 7.14
C PRO A 177 22.96 -12.68 8.46
N GLU A 178 21.67 -12.48 8.70
CA GLU A 178 21.11 -12.11 10.00
C GLU A 178 20.20 -13.24 10.50
N SER A 179 20.81 -14.34 10.92
CA SER A 179 20.16 -15.60 11.20
C SER A 179 20.42 -16.13 12.61
N TYR A 180 19.43 -16.85 13.17
CA TYR A 180 19.62 -17.71 14.34
C TYR A 180 20.21 -19.07 13.96
N ASP A 181 20.15 -19.44 12.68
CA ASP A 181 20.66 -20.70 12.17
C ASP A 181 22.18 -20.61 11.98
N PRO A 182 22.99 -21.34 12.78
CA PRO A 182 24.43 -21.29 12.70
C PRO A 182 24.97 -21.87 11.38
N THR A 183 24.15 -22.58 10.61
CA THR A 183 24.57 -23.13 9.31
C THR A 183 24.51 -22.09 8.20
N CYS A 184 23.80 -20.95 8.44
CA CYS A 184 23.76 -19.81 7.52
C CYS A 184 25.08 -19.02 7.63
N LEU A 185 26.06 -19.39 6.84
CA LEU A 185 27.36 -18.71 6.80
C LEU A 185 27.35 -17.48 5.89
N SER A 186 28.30 -16.55 6.14
CA SER A 186 28.61 -15.47 5.19
C SER A 186 29.09 -16.05 3.86
N ILE A 187 28.64 -15.43 2.77
CA ILE A 187 29.16 -15.71 1.43
C ILE A 187 30.18 -14.61 1.12
N VAL A 188 31.43 -14.99 0.97
CA VAL A 188 32.48 -14.06 0.53
C VAL A 188 32.76 -14.34 -0.93
N LEU A 189 32.70 -13.31 -1.74
CA LEU A 189 33.01 -13.34 -3.17
C LEU A 189 34.24 -12.47 -3.37
N ASP A 190 35.36 -13.11 -3.64
CA ASP A 190 36.63 -12.45 -3.95
C ASP A 190 36.92 -12.56 -5.44
N TYR A 191 36.85 -11.47 -6.17
CA TYR A 191 37.07 -11.42 -7.61
C TYR A 191 38.51 -11.66 -8.05
N ASN A 192 39.45 -11.78 -7.09
CA ASN A 192 40.80 -12.31 -7.35
C ASN A 192 40.78 -13.85 -7.55
N ASP A 193 39.75 -14.55 -7.00
CA ASP A 193 39.55 -15.96 -7.24
C ASP A 193 38.87 -16.20 -8.59
N PRO A 194 39.47 -16.99 -9.50
CA PRO A 194 38.87 -17.27 -10.81
C PRO A 194 37.48 -17.93 -10.75
N THR A 195 37.14 -18.60 -9.65
CA THR A 195 35.82 -19.23 -9.42
C THR A 195 34.78 -18.20 -9.05
N ASP A 196 35.13 -17.18 -8.29
CA ASP A 196 34.22 -16.10 -7.87
C ASP A 196 34.15 -14.97 -8.89
N ALA A 197 35.22 -14.72 -9.64
CA ALA A 197 35.28 -13.74 -10.71
C ALA A 197 34.19 -13.94 -11.79
N LYS A 198 33.68 -15.18 -11.91
CA LYS A 198 32.57 -15.54 -12.83
C LYS A 198 31.18 -15.36 -12.21
N LYS A 199 31.09 -15.15 -10.91
CA LYS A 199 29.84 -14.98 -10.20
C LYS A 199 29.44 -13.50 -10.18
N GLY A 200 28.46 -13.16 -10.99
CA GLY A 200 27.85 -11.82 -10.96
C GLY A 200 27.04 -11.62 -9.68
N VAL A 201 27.22 -10.48 -9.01
CA VAL A 201 26.37 -10.03 -7.91
C VAL A 201 25.56 -8.82 -8.38
N THR A 202 24.26 -8.92 -8.28
CA THR A 202 23.35 -7.81 -8.60
C THR A 202 22.53 -7.46 -7.38
N VAL A 203 22.65 -6.25 -6.88
CA VAL A 203 21.75 -5.72 -5.84
C VAL A 203 20.42 -5.39 -6.51
N VAL A 204 19.38 -6.14 -6.15
CA VAL A 204 18.04 -5.97 -6.68
C VAL A 204 17.38 -4.74 -6.06
N GLY A 205 17.53 -4.58 -4.75
CA GLY A 205 17.01 -3.44 -3.99
C GLY A 205 17.15 -3.64 -2.48
N ARG A 206 16.83 -2.59 -1.74
CA ARG A 206 16.85 -2.61 -0.28
C ARG A 206 15.54 -3.14 0.27
N VAL A 207 15.61 -3.94 1.33
CA VAL A 207 14.44 -4.36 2.10
C VAL A 207 14.03 -3.21 3.02
N VAL A 208 12.83 -2.68 2.82
CA VAL A 208 12.30 -1.49 3.52
C VAL A 208 11.18 -1.81 4.50
N TYR A 209 10.49 -2.95 4.31
CA TYR A 209 9.39 -3.39 5.16
C TYR A 209 9.24 -4.91 5.08
N ALA A 210 8.47 -5.50 5.99
CA ALA A 210 8.14 -6.93 5.96
C ALA A 210 6.65 -7.14 6.23
N VAL A 211 6.05 -8.08 5.49
CA VAL A 211 4.63 -8.43 5.60
C VAL A 211 4.51 -9.89 6.04
N MET A 212 3.66 -10.13 7.03
CA MET A 212 3.29 -11.46 7.44
C MET A 212 2.11 -11.95 6.60
N PRO A 213 2.10 -13.19 6.08
CA PRO A 213 0.94 -13.75 5.41
C PRO A 213 -0.24 -13.89 6.40
N PHE A 214 -1.47 -13.66 5.92
CA PHE A 214 -2.67 -13.70 6.76
C PHE A 214 -3.21 -15.11 7.02
N ASP A 215 -2.76 -16.10 6.26
CA ASP A 215 -3.18 -17.50 6.30
C ASP A 215 -2.28 -18.36 7.19
N TYR A 216 -1.94 -17.84 8.36
CA TYR A 216 -1.21 -18.61 9.35
C TYR A 216 -2.18 -19.69 9.91
N GLU A 217 -1.98 -20.93 9.51
CA GLU A 217 -2.49 -22.06 10.29
C GLU A 217 -1.71 -22.10 11.61
N VAL A 218 -2.39 -21.73 12.70
CA VAL A 218 -1.87 -21.78 14.07
C VAL A 218 -1.88 -23.22 14.57
#